data_9f72bf198b957f8db3497212bfde9fce
#
_entry.id   9f72bf198b957f8db3497212bfde9fce
#
_cell.length_a   1.000
_cell.length_b   1.000
_cell.length_c   1.000
_cell.angle_alpha   90.00
_cell.angle_beta   90.00
_cell.angle_gamma   90.00
#
_symmetry.space_group_name_H-M   'P 1'
#
loop_
_entity.id
_entity.type
_entity.pdbx_description
1 polymer ?
#
loop_
_entity_poly.entity_id
_entity_poly.type
_entity_poly.pdbx_seq_one_letter_code
_entity_poly.pdbx_strand_id
1 'polypeptide(L)'
;MASFKTLAKAGEHTPDRFLEYEHKNLYDIADKDVYVEDFELFESKNTTKYNNDNTEGVIILMKLVDTQEEFTVVTHAKSIVRAFRNIANRGVSKDILANEWVQFHLGETLVNGNKYPQWQII
;
A
#
# COMPACT_ATOMS: atom_id res chain seq x y z
N MET A 1 10.85 15.02 7.32
CA MET A 1 10.12 15.91 6.40
C MET A 1 10.19 15.35 4.98
N ALA A 2 9.07 15.27 4.29
CA ALA A 2 9.04 14.78 2.92
C ALA A 2 9.74 15.77 1.97
N SER A 3 10.42 15.24 0.95
CA SER A 3 11.06 16.05 -0.07
C SER A 3 10.01 16.65 -1.02
N PHE A 4 10.34 17.73 -1.68
CA PHE A 4 9.48 18.32 -2.72
C PHE A 4 9.12 17.29 -3.79
N LYS A 5 10.07 16.45 -4.19
CA LYS A 5 9.87 15.43 -5.20
C LYS A 5 8.85 14.38 -4.75
N THR A 6 8.90 13.97 -3.48
CA THR A 6 7.96 13.03 -2.89
C THR A 6 6.55 13.63 -2.88
N LEU A 7 6.42 14.88 -2.46
CA LEU A 7 5.12 15.57 -2.44
C LEU A 7 4.53 15.70 -3.85
N ALA A 8 5.37 16.01 -4.83
CA ALA A 8 4.92 16.14 -6.22
C ALA A 8 4.43 14.80 -6.78
N LYS A 9 5.07 13.69 -6.42
CA LYS A 9 4.66 12.35 -6.87
C LYS A 9 3.42 11.85 -6.16
N ALA A 10 3.22 12.23 -4.91
CA ALA A 10 2.06 11.81 -4.13
C ALA A 10 0.77 12.34 -4.74
N GLY A 11 0.81 13.57 -5.29
CA GLY A 11 -0.31 14.15 -6.01
C GLY A 11 -1.56 14.32 -5.16
N GLU A 12 -2.69 14.39 -5.85
CA GLU A 12 -3.98 14.66 -5.23
C GLU A 12 -4.57 13.47 -4.45
N HIS A 13 -4.01 12.26 -4.65
CA HIS A 13 -4.51 11.06 -3.99
C HIS A 13 -3.93 10.84 -2.60
N THR A 14 -2.96 11.64 -2.20
CA THR A 14 -2.33 11.51 -0.90
C THR A 14 -3.02 12.42 0.11
N PRO A 15 -3.65 11.85 1.16
CA PRO A 15 -4.22 12.66 2.24
C PRO A 15 -3.18 13.54 2.91
N ASP A 16 -3.59 14.71 3.36
CA ASP A 16 -2.69 15.67 4.00
C ASP A 16 -1.88 15.08 5.14
N ARG A 17 -2.49 14.17 5.92
CA ARG A 17 -1.82 13.53 7.06
C ARG A 17 -0.65 12.65 6.67
N PHE A 18 -0.53 12.26 5.39
CA PHE A 18 0.56 11.43 4.90
C PHE A 18 1.65 12.22 4.17
N LEU A 19 1.41 13.50 3.88
CA LEU A 19 2.34 14.30 3.07
C LEU A 19 3.69 14.54 3.75
N GLU A 20 3.74 14.45 5.07
CA GLU A 20 4.98 14.67 5.83
C GLU A 20 5.92 13.47 5.82
N TYR A 21 5.42 12.31 5.40
CA TYR A 21 6.20 11.08 5.43
C TYR A 21 6.92 10.85 4.12
N GLU A 22 8.09 10.24 4.21
CA GLU A 22 8.82 9.79 3.04
C GLU A 22 7.99 8.73 2.31
N HIS A 23 8.09 8.74 0.99
CA HIS A 23 7.36 7.79 0.14
C HIS A 23 8.32 6.70 -0.36
N LYS A 24 7.98 5.45 -0.09
CA LYS A 24 8.75 4.28 -0.54
C LYS A 24 7.92 3.42 -1.48
N ASN A 25 8.62 2.61 -2.26
CA ASN A 25 8.00 1.61 -3.13
C ASN A 25 7.78 0.33 -2.34
N LEU A 26 6.73 -0.40 -2.67
CA LEU A 26 6.43 -1.68 -2.02
C LEU A 26 7.61 -2.68 -2.13
N TYR A 27 8.34 -2.65 -3.24
CA TYR A 27 9.53 -3.49 -3.43
C TYR A 27 10.64 -3.17 -2.42
N ASP A 28 10.72 -1.94 -1.94
CA ASP A 28 11.75 -1.54 -0.99
C ASP A 28 11.55 -2.17 0.39
N ILE A 29 10.33 -2.59 0.69
CA ILE A 29 10.00 -3.17 2.00
C ILE A 29 9.57 -4.64 1.89
N ALA A 30 9.78 -5.25 0.74
CA ALA A 30 9.43 -6.66 0.53
C ALA A 30 10.15 -7.55 1.55
N ASP A 31 9.40 -8.45 2.18
CA ASP A 31 9.88 -9.42 3.17
C ASP A 31 10.47 -8.80 4.44
N LYS A 32 10.20 -7.53 4.68
CA LYS A 32 10.61 -6.86 5.92
C LYS A 32 9.44 -6.78 6.90
N ASP A 33 9.74 -6.85 8.17
CA ASP A 33 8.73 -6.72 9.23
C ASP A 33 8.30 -5.27 9.34
N VAL A 34 7.02 -5.01 9.17
CA VAL A 34 6.45 -3.66 9.24
C VAL A 34 5.18 -3.64 10.06
N TYR A 35 4.96 -2.53 10.77
CA TYR A 35 3.65 -2.23 11.35
C TYR A 35 2.87 -1.38 10.36
N VAL A 36 1.58 -1.66 10.22
CA VAL A 36 0.65 -0.83 9.46
C VAL A 36 -0.01 0.14 10.46
N GLU A 37 0.33 1.41 10.36
CA GLU A 37 -0.16 2.40 11.32
C GLU A 37 -1.46 3.06 10.87
N ASP A 38 -1.62 3.24 9.57
CA ASP A 38 -2.81 3.86 8.98
C ASP A 38 -2.87 3.51 7.50
N PHE A 39 -4.03 3.68 6.90
CA PHE A 39 -4.19 3.51 5.47
C PHE A 39 -5.43 4.25 4.96
N GLU A 40 -5.46 4.51 3.66
CA GLU A 40 -6.63 5.05 3.00
C GLU A 40 -6.75 4.50 1.60
N LEU A 41 -7.95 4.06 1.25
CA LEU A 41 -8.28 3.58 -0.09
C LEU A 41 -8.65 4.78 -0.96
N PHE A 42 -8.28 4.71 -2.22
CA PHE A 42 -8.62 5.75 -3.19
C PHE A 42 -8.90 5.13 -4.56
N GLU A 43 -9.57 5.89 -5.40
CA GLU A 43 -9.79 5.51 -6.79
C GLU A 43 -9.16 6.55 -7.70
N SER A 44 -8.43 6.09 -8.72
CA SER A 44 -7.96 6.97 -9.76
C SER A 44 -8.53 6.50 -11.10
N LYS A 45 -8.93 7.46 -11.93
CA LYS A 45 -9.41 7.16 -13.27
C LYS A 45 -8.23 7.05 -14.21
N ASN A 46 -8.12 5.90 -14.87
CA ASN A 46 -7.15 5.72 -15.93
C ASN A 46 -7.85 6.03 -17.24
N THR A 47 -7.54 7.20 -17.80
CA THR A 47 -8.17 7.69 -19.02
C THR A 47 -7.30 7.48 -20.25
N THR A 48 -6.45 6.46 -20.24
CA THR A 48 -5.62 6.15 -21.40
C THR A 48 -6.49 5.64 -22.55
N LYS A 49 -5.93 5.71 -23.76
CA LYS A 49 -6.57 5.24 -24.97
C LYS A 49 -7.02 3.77 -24.89
N TYR A 50 -6.32 2.97 -24.11
CA TYR A 50 -6.53 1.53 -24.05
C TYR A 50 -7.25 1.05 -22.79
N ASN A 51 -7.41 1.92 -21.81
CA ASN A 51 -7.99 1.55 -20.52
C ASN A 51 -8.69 2.75 -19.91
N ASN A 52 -10.02 2.69 -19.85
CA ASN A 52 -10.85 3.72 -19.24
C ASN A 52 -11.39 3.30 -17.87
N ASP A 53 -10.91 2.18 -17.32
CA ASP A 53 -11.40 1.67 -16.05
C ASP A 53 -10.84 2.48 -14.89
N ASN A 54 -11.63 2.56 -13.82
CA ASN A 54 -11.17 3.10 -12.55
C ASN A 54 -10.16 2.13 -11.94
N THR A 55 -9.05 2.67 -11.46
CA THR A 55 -8.03 1.89 -10.77
C THR A 55 -8.10 2.18 -9.28
N GLU A 56 -8.35 1.16 -8.48
CA GLU A 56 -8.30 1.31 -7.04
C GLU A 56 -6.87 1.17 -6.54
N GLY A 57 -6.55 1.95 -5.52
CA GLY A 57 -5.27 1.88 -4.85
C GLY A 57 -5.43 2.10 -3.37
N VAL A 58 -4.35 1.91 -2.65
CA VAL A 58 -4.28 2.17 -1.22
C VAL A 58 -2.96 2.86 -0.90
N ILE A 59 -3.04 3.88 -0.04
CA ILE A 59 -1.85 4.48 0.56
C ILE A 59 -1.78 3.99 1.99
N ILE A 60 -0.61 3.51 2.39
CA ILE A 60 -0.40 2.84 3.68
C ILE A 60 0.73 3.54 4.41
N LEU A 61 0.47 3.97 5.65
CA LEU A 61 1.52 4.45 6.55
C LEU A 61 2.08 3.26 7.30
N MET A 62 3.37 3.03 7.14
CA MET A 62 4.07 1.89 7.72
C MET A 62 5.22 2.34 8.62
N LYS A 63 5.63 1.46 9.52
CA LYS A 63 6.82 1.63 10.34
C LYS A 63 7.64 0.34 10.34
N LEU A 64 8.91 0.43 9.97
CA LEU A 64 9.82 -0.71 10.05
C LEU A 64 10.03 -1.11 11.50
N VAL A 65 9.92 -2.41 11.79
CA VAL A 65 10.13 -2.94 13.14
C VAL A 65 11.56 -2.70 13.62
N ASP A 66 12.54 -2.91 12.73
CA ASP A 66 13.95 -2.83 13.08
C ASP A 66 14.43 -1.41 13.38
N THR A 67 14.11 -0.46 12.51
CA THR A 67 14.65 0.90 12.58
C THR A 67 13.67 1.91 13.14
N GLN A 68 12.39 1.55 13.26
CA GLN A 68 11.30 2.45 13.65
C GLN A 68 11.09 3.60 12.66
N GLU A 69 11.62 3.45 11.45
CA GLU A 69 11.43 4.42 10.37
C GLU A 69 9.98 4.38 9.87
N GLU A 70 9.36 5.54 9.77
CA GLU A 70 7.99 5.69 9.25
C GLU A 70 8.02 6.18 7.82
N PHE A 71 7.14 5.63 6.98
CA PHE A 71 7.07 5.98 5.57
C PHE A 71 5.70 5.57 5.01
N THR A 72 5.37 6.10 3.84
CA THR A 72 4.16 5.73 3.14
C THR A 72 4.47 4.90 1.89
N VAL A 73 3.56 4.00 1.56
CA VAL A 73 3.62 3.21 0.33
C VAL A 73 2.28 3.32 -0.37
N VAL A 74 2.32 3.61 -1.66
CA VAL A 74 1.12 3.59 -2.52
C VAL A 74 1.21 2.36 -3.41
N THR A 75 0.16 1.57 -3.46
CA THR A 75 0.12 0.39 -4.32
C THR A 75 -1.27 0.22 -4.95
N HIS A 76 -1.27 -0.30 -6.17
CA HIS A 76 -2.48 -0.71 -6.88
C HIS A 76 -2.58 -2.24 -6.99
N ALA A 77 -1.71 -2.97 -6.31
CA ALA A 77 -1.75 -4.43 -6.31
C ALA A 77 -3.10 -4.92 -5.81
N LYS A 78 -3.82 -5.65 -6.65
CA LYS A 78 -5.21 -6.05 -6.38
C LYS A 78 -5.36 -6.84 -5.08
N SER A 79 -4.43 -7.73 -4.80
CA SER A 79 -4.45 -8.54 -3.57
C SER A 79 -4.33 -7.67 -2.32
N ILE A 80 -3.45 -6.66 -2.37
CA ILE A 80 -3.23 -5.75 -1.25
C ILE A 80 -4.44 -4.82 -1.08
N VAL A 81 -4.93 -4.23 -2.17
CA VAL A 81 -6.11 -3.36 -2.14
C VAL A 81 -7.32 -4.12 -1.58
N ARG A 82 -7.52 -5.36 -2.02
CA ARG A 82 -8.62 -6.21 -1.53
C ARG A 82 -8.51 -6.48 -0.03
N ALA A 83 -7.31 -6.77 0.45
CA ALA A 83 -7.07 -7.02 1.87
C ALA A 83 -7.44 -5.79 2.71
N PHE A 84 -7.00 -4.61 2.30
CA PHE A 84 -7.31 -3.38 3.04
C PHE A 84 -8.78 -2.97 2.92
N ARG A 85 -9.41 -3.25 1.78
CA ARG A 85 -10.86 -3.05 1.65
C ARG A 85 -11.64 -3.94 2.61
N ASN A 86 -11.26 -5.20 2.74
CA ASN A 86 -11.89 -6.12 3.69
C ASN A 86 -11.74 -5.63 5.12
N ILE A 87 -10.58 -5.12 5.48
CA ILE A 87 -10.34 -4.56 6.81
C ILE A 87 -11.26 -3.35 7.05
N ALA A 88 -11.35 -2.44 6.09
CA ALA A 88 -12.20 -1.27 6.19
C ALA A 88 -13.69 -1.64 6.30
N ASN A 89 -14.13 -2.61 5.50
CA ASN A 89 -15.53 -3.04 5.49
C ASN A 89 -15.94 -3.75 6.78
N ARG A 90 -15.00 -4.41 7.45
CA ARG A 90 -15.26 -5.09 8.73
C ARG A 90 -15.21 -4.14 9.91
N GLY A 91 -14.81 -2.89 9.70
CA GLY A 91 -14.69 -1.92 10.78
C GLY A 91 -13.61 -2.25 11.80
N VAL A 92 -12.56 -2.98 11.38
CA VAL A 92 -11.44 -3.31 12.26
C VAL A 92 -10.73 -2.03 12.66
N SER A 93 -10.45 -1.88 13.96
CA SER A 93 -9.73 -0.72 14.47
C SER A 93 -8.30 -0.69 13.93
N LYS A 94 -7.84 0.48 13.54
CA LYS A 94 -6.45 0.67 13.10
C LYS A 94 -5.45 0.39 14.22
N ASP A 95 -5.87 0.55 15.47
CA ASP A 95 -5.04 0.23 16.64
C ASP A 95 -4.65 -1.25 16.67
N ILE A 96 -5.57 -2.12 16.23
CA ILE A 96 -5.28 -3.56 16.15
C ILE A 96 -4.19 -3.84 15.13
N LEU A 97 -4.22 -3.13 13.98
CA LEU A 97 -3.21 -3.28 12.94
C LEU A 97 -1.82 -2.85 13.43
N ALA A 98 -1.76 -1.80 14.24
CA ALA A 98 -0.50 -1.27 14.75
C ALA A 98 0.14 -2.16 15.82
N ASN A 99 -0.56 -3.16 16.35
CA ASN A 99 -0.07 -4.06 17.38
C ASN A 99 0.56 -5.35 16.83
N GLU A 100 0.37 -5.62 15.54
CA GLU A 100 0.93 -6.82 14.90
C GLU A 100 1.74 -6.41 13.67
N TRP A 101 2.97 -6.88 13.60
CA TRP A 101 3.76 -6.67 12.40
C TRP A 101 3.38 -7.70 11.34
N VAL A 102 3.53 -7.31 10.09
CA VAL A 102 3.27 -8.18 8.94
C VAL A 102 4.41 -8.03 7.94
N GLN A 103 4.45 -8.92 6.97
CA GLN A 103 5.38 -8.83 5.83
C GLN A 103 4.59 -8.75 4.54
N PHE A 104 5.08 -7.96 3.60
CA PHE A 104 4.56 -7.92 2.24
C PHE A 104 5.48 -8.77 1.37
N HIS A 105 4.96 -9.89 0.92
CA HIS A 105 5.72 -10.88 0.18
C HIS A 105 5.25 -10.95 -1.27
N LEU A 106 6.20 -10.90 -2.22
CA LEU A 106 5.90 -11.09 -3.63
C LEU A 106 6.09 -12.56 -3.97
N GLY A 107 4.97 -13.28 -4.06
CA GLY A 107 4.95 -14.69 -4.44
C GLY A 107 4.50 -14.88 -5.87
N GLU A 108 4.20 -16.10 -6.21
CA GLU A 108 3.66 -16.47 -7.51
C GLU A 108 2.34 -17.21 -7.34
N THR A 109 1.42 -16.96 -8.25
CA THR A 109 0.15 -17.69 -8.32
C THR A 109 0.03 -18.34 -9.69
N LEU A 110 -0.59 -19.51 -9.74
CA LEU A 110 -0.84 -20.24 -10.98
C LEU A 110 -2.25 -19.94 -11.47
N VAL A 111 -2.36 -19.47 -12.71
CA VAL A 111 -3.64 -19.26 -13.38
C VAL A 111 -3.53 -19.91 -14.76
N ASN A 112 -4.36 -20.90 -15.01
CA ASN A 112 -4.37 -21.64 -16.28
C ASN A 112 -2.98 -22.19 -16.67
N GLY A 113 -2.20 -22.64 -15.68
CA GLY A 113 -0.87 -23.18 -15.90
C GLY A 113 0.25 -22.16 -16.04
N ASN A 114 -0.07 -20.88 -16.00
CA ASN A 114 0.91 -19.80 -16.09
C ASN A 114 1.17 -19.19 -14.70
N LYS A 115 2.42 -18.84 -14.44
CA LYS A 115 2.83 -18.20 -13.20
C LYS A 115 2.75 -16.68 -13.33
N TYR A 116 2.09 -16.04 -12.34
CA TYR A 116 1.98 -14.59 -12.27
C TYR A 116 2.47 -14.11 -10.90
N PRO A 117 3.18 -12.97 -10.84
CA PRO A 117 3.57 -12.39 -9.57
C PRO A 117 2.34 -11.92 -8.80
N GLN A 118 2.31 -12.18 -7.50
CA GLN A 118 1.22 -11.74 -6.64
C GLN A 118 1.73 -11.37 -5.27
N TRP A 119 1.40 -10.15 -4.83
CA TRP A 119 1.71 -9.69 -3.48
C TRP A 119 0.79 -10.35 -2.46
N GLN A 120 1.37 -10.73 -1.33
CA GLN A 120 0.66 -11.36 -0.22
C GLN A 120 1.06 -10.68 1.08
N ILE A 121 0.11 -10.60 2.02
CA ILE A 121 0.39 -10.14 3.39
C ILE A 121 0.54 -11.38 4.25
N ILE A 122 1.68 -11.49 4.91
CA ILE A 122 2.01 -12.63 5.77
C ILE A 122 2.05 -12.21 7.23
#